data_0bdc79aff895f21d898a41a781cf2c17
#
_entry.id   0bdc79aff895f21d898a41a781cf2c17
#
_cell.length_a   1.000
_cell.length_b   1.000
_cell.length_c   1.000
_cell.angle_alpha   90.00
_cell.angle_beta   90.00
_cell.angle_gamma   90.00
#
_symmetry.space_group_name_H-M   'P 1'
#
loop_
_entity.id
_entity.type
_entity.pdbx_description
1 polymer ?
#
loop_
_entity_poly.entity_id
_entity_poly.type
_entity_poly.pdbx_seq_one_letter_code
_entity_poly.pdbx_strand_id
1 'polypeptide(L)'
;MDDLTGKRLDLHPGSIAAAPGQPGRIVSADIVARTKEPTPENAMKIPETFERNETVRIEAFSDGIFAIAITLLVLGINVPKARELGAGGSLGSTLIKQWPHYLAFVTSFITIFANWVNHHRIFSFIQRTDHPFLYWNGLLLLFITFMPFPTALLAEYLMRPEANVVGAVFVGTYVAIAFAFKGLWHHASKNGRLLAQNVDDREIQQITMQYRFGPLMYLVAFALSFVSVGLSVGLCLSLAVFFAVKGWPTLRSAVLFFPSFTRKR
;
A
#
# COMPACT_ATOMS: atom_id res chain seq x y z
N MET A 1 -6.97 -45.92 37.35
CA MET A 1 -6.56 -45.55 38.68
C MET A 1 -6.39 -44.07 38.59
N ASP A 2 -7.47 -43.33 38.70
CA ASP A 2 -7.99 -42.58 39.86
C ASP A 2 -7.26 -41.23 39.94
N ASP A 3 -7.78 -40.05 39.97
CA ASP A 3 -9.09 -39.59 40.48
C ASP A 3 -9.32 -38.14 39.96
N LEU A 4 -10.50 -37.85 39.44
CA LEU A 4 -10.92 -36.51 39.08
C LEU A 4 -12.11 -36.13 39.97
N THR A 5 -11.82 -35.56 41.14
CA THR A 5 -12.89 -35.05 42.02
C THR A 5 -13.19 -33.58 41.67
N GLY A 6 -14.44 -33.38 41.27
CA GLY A 6 -15.06 -32.10 40.98
C GLY A 6 -15.18 -31.20 42.22
N LYS A 7 -14.90 -29.94 42.03
CA LYS A 7 -15.11 -28.87 43.02
C LYS A 7 -16.40 -28.09 42.62
N ARG A 8 -17.49 -28.39 43.34
CA ARG A 8 -18.73 -27.57 43.30
C ARG A 8 -18.48 -26.28 44.04
N LEU A 9 -18.78 -25.18 43.43
CA LEU A 9 -18.87 -23.87 44.07
C LEU A 9 -20.29 -23.74 44.64
N ASP A 10 -20.40 -23.82 45.97
CA ASP A 10 -21.61 -23.51 46.71
C ASP A 10 -21.80 -21.98 46.80
N LEU A 11 -22.84 -21.49 46.16
CA LEU A 11 -23.29 -20.12 46.35
C LEU A 11 -24.20 -20.03 47.55
N HIS A 12 -23.73 -19.46 48.65
CA HIS A 12 -24.53 -19.10 49.82
C HIS A 12 -25.44 -17.88 49.48
N PRO A 13 -26.74 -17.94 49.80
CA PRO A 13 -27.63 -16.81 49.76
C PRO A 13 -27.46 -15.96 51.02
N GLY A 14 -26.71 -14.87 50.91
CA GLY A 14 -26.58 -13.87 51.99
C GLY A 14 -27.86 -13.05 52.12
N SER A 15 -28.60 -13.28 53.20
CA SER A 15 -29.68 -12.49 53.70
C SER A 15 -29.28 -11.03 53.92
N ILE A 16 -29.87 -10.06 53.22
CA ILE A 16 -29.77 -8.65 53.51
C ILE A 16 -31.02 -8.24 54.31
N ALA A 17 -30.82 -8.02 55.58
CA ALA A 17 -31.84 -7.45 56.50
C ALA A 17 -32.19 -6.00 56.09
N ALA A 18 -33.49 -5.74 55.89
CA ALA A 18 -34.01 -4.41 55.60
C ALA A 18 -34.09 -3.60 56.90
N ALA A 19 -33.51 -2.39 56.90
CA ALA A 19 -33.74 -1.38 57.91
C ALA A 19 -35.06 -0.60 57.61
N PRO A 20 -35.93 -0.35 58.59
CA PRO A 20 -37.21 0.36 58.35
C PRO A 20 -37.01 1.87 58.45
N GLY A 21 -37.56 2.62 57.46
CA GLY A 21 -37.93 4.01 57.66
C GLY A 21 -37.34 5.05 56.71
N GLN A 22 -37.78 5.05 55.44
CA GLN A 22 -37.95 6.31 54.70
C GLN A 22 -39.02 6.13 53.60
N PRO A 23 -39.93 7.10 53.42
CA PRO A 23 -41.04 7.00 52.44
C PRO A 23 -40.51 7.13 51.02
N GLY A 24 -41.09 6.30 50.14
CA GLY A 24 -40.72 6.08 48.75
C GLY A 24 -40.48 7.32 47.91
N ARG A 25 -39.25 7.47 47.43
CA ARG A 25 -38.94 8.36 46.31
C ARG A 25 -39.10 7.53 45.05
N ILE A 26 -40.08 7.90 44.26
CA ILE A 26 -40.44 7.26 43.00
C ILE A 26 -39.26 7.44 42.02
N VAL A 27 -38.45 6.42 41.86
CA VAL A 27 -37.30 6.36 40.88
C VAL A 27 -37.83 5.87 39.52
N SER A 28 -39.06 6.21 39.16
CA SER A 28 -39.66 5.74 37.89
C SER A 28 -39.68 6.76 36.76
N ALA A 29 -39.29 8.02 37.00
CA ALA A 29 -39.36 9.03 35.95
C ALA A 29 -38.04 9.28 35.18
N ASP A 30 -36.88 8.94 35.77
CA ASP A 30 -35.58 9.22 35.13
C ASP A 30 -35.05 8.11 34.24
N ILE A 31 -35.62 6.91 34.28
CA ILE A 31 -35.20 5.79 33.41
C ILE A 31 -35.89 5.84 32.04
N VAL A 32 -37.10 6.43 31.97
CA VAL A 32 -37.86 6.53 30.69
C VAL A 32 -37.37 7.69 29.82
N ALA A 33 -36.66 8.68 30.39
CA ALA A 33 -36.15 9.83 29.64
C ALA A 33 -34.84 9.58 28.88
N ARG A 34 -34.21 8.39 29.01
CA ARG A 34 -32.94 8.05 28.34
C ARG A 34 -33.05 7.10 27.17
N THR A 35 -34.19 6.56 26.87
CA THR A 35 -34.46 5.87 25.61
C THR A 35 -35.10 6.83 24.63
N LYS A 36 -34.32 7.83 24.20
CA LYS A 36 -34.66 8.58 22.99
C LYS A 36 -34.49 7.58 21.85
N GLU A 37 -35.59 7.08 21.30
CA GLU A 37 -35.57 6.25 20.10
C GLU A 37 -34.71 6.98 19.05
N PRO A 38 -33.75 6.29 18.42
CA PRO A 38 -32.95 6.91 17.37
C PRO A 38 -33.90 7.33 16.25
N THR A 39 -33.94 8.64 15.99
CA THR A 39 -34.64 9.17 14.83
C THR A 39 -34.11 8.46 13.58
N PRO A 40 -34.95 8.18 12.56
CA PRO A 40 -34.56 7.46 11.34
C PRO A 40 -33.33 8.05 10.64
N GLU A 41 -33.05 9.34 10.88
CA GLU A 41 -31.87 10.06 10.36
C GLU A 41 -30.57 9.68 11.07
N ASN A 42 -30.61 9.16 12.31
CA ASN A 42 -29.46 8.72 13.10
C ASN A 42 -29.20 7.21 13.02
N ALA A 43 -30.12 6.44 12.42
CA ALA A 43 -30.07 4.98 12.45
C ALA A 43 -29.08 4.36 11.44
N MET A 44 -28.40 5.14 10.60
CA MET A 44 -27.51 4.58 9.54
C MET A 44 -26.25 5.39 9.24
N LYS A 45 -25.77 6.20 10.18
CA LYS A 45 -24.41 6.76 10.05
C LYS A 45 -23.43 5.77 10.66
N ILE A 46 -22.75 5.01 9.80
CA ILE A 46 -21.61 4.18 10.19
C ILE A 46 -20.62 5.13 10.92
N PRO A 47 -20.16 4.79 12.14
CA PRO A 47 -19.23 5.67 12.86
C PRO A 47 -17.98 5.94 12.02
N GLU A 48 -17.52 7.18 11.93
CA GLU A 48 -16.30 7.58 11.20
C GLU A 48 -15.06 6.76 11.61
N THR A 49 -15.03 6.31 12.85
CA THR A 49 -13.99 5.41 13.39
C THR A 49 -13.98 4.05 12.69
N PHE A 50 -15.12 3.52 12.28
CA PHE A 50 -15.21 2.23 11.58
C PHE A 50 -14.69 2.34 10.16
N GLU A 51 -15.10 3.37 9.41
CA GLU A 51 -14.63 3.63 8.05
C GLU A 51 -13.12 3.86 7.99
N ARG A 52 -12.57 4.63 8.95
CA ARG A 52 -11.14 4.86 9.06
C ARG A 52 -10.36 3.58 9.36
N ASN A 53 -10.89 2.69 10.20
CA ASN A 53 -10.27 1.41 10.51
C ASN A 53 -10.22 0.48 9.28
N GLU A 54 -11.22 0.54 8.41
CA GLU A 54 -11.23 -0.23 7.16
C GLU A 54 -10.14 0.26 6.19
N THR A 55 -10.01 1.57 5.99
CA THR A 55 -8.96 2.16 5.13
C THR A 55 -7.56 1.76 5.62
N VAL A 56 -7.29 1.83 6.93
CA VAL A 56 -6.01 1.43 7.53
C VAL A 56 -5.71 -0.06 7.29
N ARG A 57 -6.71 -0.93 7.36
CA ARG A 57 -6.53 -2.37 7.08
C ARG A 57 -6.18 -2.65 5.62
N ILE A 58 -6.81 -1.92 4.69
CA ILE A 58 -6.53 -2.05 3.25
C ILE A 58 -5.13 -1.54 2.93
N GLU A 59 -4.72 -0.42 3.53
CA GLU A 59 -3.38 0.12 3.40
C GLU A 59 -2.33 -0.87 3.92
N ALA A 60 -2.50 -1.40 5.13
CA ALA A 60 -1.59 -2.39 5.72
C ALA A 60 -1.49 -3.69 4.88
N PHE A 61 -2.60 -4.16 4.30
CA PHE A 61 -2.59 -5.29 3.37
C PHE A 61 -1.80 -4.97 2.11
N SER A 62 -2.00 -3.77 1.54
CA SER A 62 -1.28 -3.33 0.36
C SER A 62 0.22 -3.21 0.63
N ASP A 63 0.61 -2.63 1.77
CA ASP A 63 2.01 -2.50 2.20
C ASP A 63 2.70 -3.88 2.30
N GLY A 64 1.99 -4.88 2.83
CA GLY A 64 2.45 -6.26 2.86
C GLY A 64 2.74 -6.82 1.46
N ILE A 65 1.88 -6.54 0.48
CA ILE A 65 2.06 -6.98 -0.91
C ILE A 65 3.25 -6.28 -1.56
N PHE A 66 3.43 -4.97 -1.37
CA PHE A 66 4.61 -4.24 -1.85
C PHE A 66 5.89 -4.81 -1.25
N ALA A 67 5.91 -5.08 0.06
CA ALA A 67 7.08 -5.67 0.74
C ALA A 67 7.44 -7.05 0.16
N ILE A 68 6.44 -7.91 -0.06
CA ILE A 68 6.63 -9.24 -0.66
C ILE A 68 7.17 -9.09 -2.09
N ALA A 69 6.57 -8.24 -2.92
CA ALA A 69 7.01 -8.03 -4.29
C ALA A 69 8.47 -7.57 -4.37
N ILE A 70 8.88 -6.62 -3.51
CA ILE A 70 10.26 -6.14 -3.42
C ILE A 70 11.23 -7.28 -3.01
N THR A 71 10.86 -8.08 -2.01
CA THR A 71 11.73 -9.16 -1.53
C THR A 71 11.87 -10.31 -2.54
N LEU A 72 10.82 -10.58 -3.32
CA LEU A 72 10.88 -11.59 -4.37
C LEU A 72 11.81 -11.24 -5.54
N LEU A 73 12.13 -9.95 -5.74
CA LEU A 73 13.07 -9.53 -6.80
C LEU A 73 14.45 -10.17 -6.66
N VAL A 74 14.91 -10.40 -5.42
CA VAL A 74 16.23 -10.98 -5.18
C VAL A 74 16.36 -12.41 -5.73
N LEU A 75 15.24 -13.14 -5.83
CA LEU A 75 15.22 -14.49 -6.39
C LEU A 75 15.56 -14.52 -7.89
N GLY A 76 15.47 -13.38 -8.58
CA GLY A 76 15.94 -13.23 -9.97
C GLY A 76 17.47 -13.18 -10.11
N ILE A 77 18.22 -13.09 -9.01
CA ILE A 77 19.69 -13.11 -9.02
C ILE A 77 20.16 -14.56 -8.86
N ASN A 78 20.73 -15.12 -9.91
CA ASN A 78 21.18 -16.51 -9.89
C ASN A 78 22.49 -16.69 -9.10
N VAL A 79 22.53 -17.70 -8.23
CA VAL A 79 23.77 -18.12 -7.57
C VAL A 79 24.58 -19.00 -8.54
N PRO A 80 25.82 -18.60 -8.94
CA PRO A 80 26.65 -19.41 -9.83
C PRO A 80 26.92 -20.79 -9.22
N LYS A 81 26.67 -21.84 -9.97
CA LYS A 81 26.95 -23.22 -9.51
C LYS A 81 28.43 -23.54 -9.71
N ALA A 82 29.05 -24.19 -8.73
CA ALA A 82 30.47 -24.55 -8.76
C ALA A 82 30.85 -25.32 -10.05
N ARG A 83 29.95 -26.16 -10.57
CA ARG A 83 30.12 -26.90 -11.83
C ARG A 83 30.17 -26.00 -13.09
N GLU A 84 29.60 -24.80 -13.03
CA GLU A 84 29.55 -23.83 -14.13
C GLU A 84 30.85 -23.01 -14.25
N LEU A 85 31.66 -23.01 -13.16
CA LEU A 85 32.91 -22.28 -13.13
C LEU A 85 34.00 -22.90 -14.02
N GLY A 86 33.89 -24.19 -14.38
CA GLY A 86 34.88 -24.93 -15.22
C GLY A 86 36.27 -25.00 -14.59
N ALA A 87 37.19 -25.77 -15.22
CA ALA A 87 38.58 -25.81 -14.79
C ALA A 87 39.28 -24.48 -15.13
N GLY A 88 39.48 -23.60 -14.13
CA GLY A 88 40.12 -22.27 -14.28
C GLY A 88 39.19 -21.08 -14.30
N GLY A 89 37.87 -21.26 -14.16
CA GLY A 89 36.92 -20.16 -14.01
C GLY A 89 36.99 -19.50 -12.63
N SER A 90 36.97 -18.15 -12.58
CA SER A 90 36.93 -17.41 -11.34
C SER A 90 35.47 -17.06 -10.95
N LEU A 91 35.11 -17.32 -9.70
CA LEU A 91 33.80 -16.90 -9.16
C LEU A 91 33.60 -15.38 -9.35
N GLY A 92 34.65 -14.58 -9.12
CA GLY A 92 34.58 -13.11 -9.28
C GLY A 92 34.22 -12.69 -10.71
N SER A 93 34.82 -13.34 -11.74
CA SER A 93 34.48 -13.04 -13.14
C SER A 93 33.05 -13.43 -13.50
N THR A 94 32.54 -14.53 -12.93
CA THR A 94 31.17 -14.99 -13.14
C THR A 94 30.16 -14.03 -12.47
N LEU A 95 30.43 -13.55 -11.25
CA LEU A 95 29.59 -12.56 -10.58
C LEU A 95 29.56 -11.23 -11.35
N ILE A 96 30.69 -10.75 -11.87
CA ILE A 96 30.74 -9.53 -12.69
C ILE A 96 29.90 -9.69 -13.96
N LYS A 97 29.94 -10.86 -14.61
CA LYS A 97 29.14 -11.14 -15.82
C LYS A 97 27.62 -11.10 -15.55
N GLN A 98 27.18 -11.28 -14.32
CA GLN A 98 25.77 -11.18 -13.93
C GLN A 98 25.27 -9.73 -13.74
N TRP A 99 26.04 -8.71 -14.14
CA TRP A 99 25.63 -7.31 -14.02
C TRP A 99 24.21 -7.00 -14.55
N PRO A 100 23.66 -7.66 -15.61
CA PRO A 100 22.30 -7.41 -16.03
C PRO A 100 21.27 -7.77 -14.97
N HIS A 101 21.50 -8.84 -14.19
CA HIS A 101 20.61 -9.24 -13.08
C HIS A 101 20.61 -8.21 -11.96
N TYR A 102 21.81 -7.67 -11.61
CA TYR A 102 21.90 -6.62 -10.59
C TYR A 102 21.24 -5.33 -11.06
N LEU A 103 21.43 -4.96 -12.33
CA LEU A 103 20.79 -3.78 -12.92
C LEU A 103 19.27 -3.91 -12.90
N ALA A 104 18.73 -5.04 -13.37
CA ALA A 104 17.29 -5.30 -13.37
C ALA A 104 16.73 -5.30 -11.96
N PHE A 105 17.41 -5.93 -11.00
CA PHE A 105 17.04 -5.95 -9.59
C PHE A 105 16.96 -4.53 -9.02
N VAL A 106 18.03 -3.73 -9.12
CA VAL A 106 18.10 -2.39 -8.56
C VAL A 106 17.06 -1.47 -9.20
N THR A 107 16.89 -1.55 -10.53
CA THR A 107 15.89 -0.75 -11.26
C THR A 107 14.48 -1.09 -10.77
N SER A 108 14.15 -2.38 -10.67
CA SER A 108 12.84 -2.83 -10.22
C SER A 108 12.59 -2.52 -8.76
N PHE A 109 13.60 -2.66 -7.89
CA PHE A 109 13.52 -2.27 -6.48
C PHE A 109 13.15 -0.78 -6.34
N ILE A 110 13.91 0.11 -7.00
CA ILE A 110 13.69 1.56 -6.94
C ILE A 110 12.29 1.91 -7.47
N THR A 111 11.87 1.29 -8.57
CA THR A 111 10.58 1.60 -9.18
C THR A 111 9.39 1.07 -8.37
N ILE A 112 9.46 -0.13 -7.79
CA ILE A 112 8.42 -0.65 -6.90
C ILE A 112 8.37 0.18 -5.61
N PHE A 113 9.52 0.54 -5.04
CA PHE A 113 9.60 1.42 -3.88
C PHE A 113 8.96 2.79 -4.16
N ALA A 114 9.25 3.39 -5.33
CA ALA A 114 8.61 4.63 -5.76
C ALA A 114 7.08 4.49 -5.90
N ASN A 115 6.60 3.36 -6.41
CA ASN A 115 5.17 3.06 -6.49
C ASN A 115 4.55 2.91 -5.10
N TRP A 116 5.26 2.29 -4.14
CA TRP A 116 4.82 2.22 -2.75
C TRP A 116 4.68 3.61 -2.12
N VAL A 117 5.68 4.49 -2.30
CA VAL A 117 5.61 5.89 -1.82
C VAL A 117 4.40 6.62 -2.40
N ASN A 118 4.12 6.45 -3.70
CA ASN A 118 2.94 7.03 -4.34
C ASN A 118 1.63 6.44 -3.81
N HIS A 119 1.58 5.13 -3.55
CA HIS A 119 0.44 4.44 -2.96
C HIS A 119 0.15 4.98 -1.55
N HIS A 120 1.15 5.00 -0.68
CA HIS A 120 1.06 5.54 0.67
C HIS A 120 0.56 7.00 0.65
N ARG A 121 1.08 7.82 -0.29
CA ARG A 121 0.61 9.19 -0.48
C ARG A 121 -0.88 9.27 -0.85
N ILE A 122 -1.38 8.42 -1.74
CA ILE A 122 -2.82 8.38 -2.07
C ILE A 122 -3.63 8.05 -0.81
N PHE A 123 -3.22 7.01 -0.09
CA PHE A 123 -3.96 6.54 1.09
C PHE A 123 -3.98 7.59 2.22
N SER A 124 -2.98 8.45 2.32
CA SER A 124 -3.01 9.56 3.30
C SER A 124 -4.13 10.58 3.06
N PHE A 125 -4.70 10.63 1.85
CA PHE A 125 -5.85 11.49 1.51
C PHE A 125 -7.19 10.73 1.59
N ILE A 126 -7.19 9.40 1.70
CA ILE A 126 -8.41 8.58 1.68
C ILE A 126 -8.94 8.41 3.10
N GLN A 127 -10.18 8.81 3.32
CA GLN A 127 -10.87 8.60 4.60
C GLN A 127 -11.88 7.46 4.54
N ARG A 128 -12.46 7.21 3.36
CA ARG A 128 -13.50 6.19 3.11
C ARG A 128 -13.12 5.31 1.95
N THR A 129 -13.64 4.09 1.95
CA THR A 129 -13.44 3.13 0.87
C THR A 129 -14.79 2.61 0.36
N ASP A 130 -14.84 2.23 -0.91
CA ASP A 130 -15.97 1.57 -1.54
C ASP A 130 -15.49 0.41 -2.43
N HIS A 131 -16.41 -0.45 -2.85
CA HIS A 131 -16.07 -1.62 -3.67
C HIS A 131 -15.28 -1.28 -4.95
N PRO A 132 -15.65 -0.25 -5.75
CA PRO A 132 -14.86 0.10 -6.93
C PRO A 132 -13.44 0.55 -6.59
N PHE A 133 -13.23 1.27 -5.47
CA PHE A 133 -11.90 1.63 -4.99
C PHE A 133 -11.06 0.38 -4.67
N LEU A 134 -11.65 -0.61 -4.00
CA LEU A 134 -11.00 -1.89 -3.70
C LEU A 134 -10.61 -2.65 -4.96
N TYR A 135 -11.46 -2.65 -6.00
CA TYR A 135 -11.11 -3.29 -7.28
C TYR A 135 -9.94 -2.59 -7.99
N TRP A 136 -9.90 -1.25 -7.99
CA TRP A 136 -8.76 -0.51 -8.56
C TRP A 136 -7.47 -0.76 -7.76
N ASN A 137 -7.57 -0.81 -6.42
CA ASN A 137 -6.43 -1.17 -5.58
C ASN A 137 -5.98 -2.62 -5.84
N GLY A 138 -6.90 -3.56 -5.91
CA GLY A 138 -6.60 -4.95 -6.24
C GLY A 138 -5.91 -5.12 -7.59
N LEU A 139 -6.37 -4.37 -8.62
CA LEU A 139 -5.74 -4.37 -9.95
C LEU A 139 -4.30 -3.81 -9.89
N LEU A 140 -4.09 -2.74 -9.13
CA LEU A 140 -2.74 -2.20 -8.88
C LEU A 140 -1.85 -3.24 -8.24
N LEU A 141 -2.29 -3.87 -7.17
CA LEU A 141 -1.54 -4.88 -6.43
C LEU A 141 -1.24 -6.13 -7.28
N LEU A 142 -2.15 -6.50 -8.20
CA LEU A 142 -1.92 -7.57 -9.17
C LEU A 142 -0.68 -7.28 -10.03
N PHE A 143 -0.58 -6.08 -10.60
CA PHE A 143 0.58 -5.71 -11.42
C PHE A 143 1.86 -5.54 -10.60
N ILE A 144 1.77 -5.06 -9.36
CA ILE A 144 2.92 -5.00 -8.45
C ILE A 144 3.43 -6.42 -8.13
N THR A 145 2.55 -7.36 -7.84
CA THR A 145 2.91 -8.77 -7.57
C THR A 145 3.50 -9.45 -8.81
N PHE A 146 3.08 -9.04 -10.01
CA PHE A 146 3.58 -9.58 -11.27
C PHE A 146 5.00 -9.09 -11.61
N MET A 147 5.47 -7.96 -11.05
CA MET A 147 6.75 -7.31 -11.40
C MET A 147 8.00 -8.19 -11.30
N PRO A 148 8.16 -9.14 -10.36
CA PRO A 148 9.31 -10.03 -10.33
C PRO A 148 9.52 -10.82 -11.64
N PHE A 149 8.43 -11.20 -12.33
CA PHE A 149 8.51 -11.93 -13.58
C PHE A 149 9.14 -11.13 -14.73
N PRO A 150 8.63 -9.93 -15.14
CA PRO A 150 9.28 -9.13 -16.18
C PRO A 150 10.69 -8.66 -15.78
N THR A 151 10.98 -8.52 -14.48
CA THR A 151 12.33 -8.23 -13.99
C THR A 151 13.29 -9.37 -14.28
N ALA A 152 12.91 -10.60 -14.00
CA ALA A 152 13.72 -11.79 -14.31
C ALA A 152 13.92 -11.97 -15.82
N LEU A 153 12.87 -11.71 -16.62
CA LEU A 153 12.98 -11.71 -18.07
C LEU A 153 13.99 -10.66 -18.56
N LEU A 154 13.90 -9.43 -18.05
CA LEU A 154 14.83 -8.35 -18.41
C LEU A 154 16.27 -8.73 -18.07
N ALA A 155 16.51 -9.31 -16.90
CA ALA A 155 17.82 -9.76 -16.45
C ALA A 155 18.43 -10.80 -17.40
N GLU A 156 17.65 -11.79 -17.83
CA GLU A 156 18.11 -12.92 -18.66
C GLU A 156 18.33 -12.51 -20.13
N TYR A 157 17.47 -11.63 -20.68
CA TYR A 157 17.43 -11.33 -22.10
C TYR A 157 17.98 -9.95 -22.49
N LEU A 158 18.45 -9.14 -21.53
CA LEU A 158 18.92 -7.77 -21.79
C LEU A 158 20.00 -7.68 -22.87
N MET A 159 20.89 -8.69 -22.92
CA MET A 159 22.01 -8.75 -23.85
C MET A 159 21.74 -9.67 -25.06
N ARG A 160 20.49 -10.07 -25.28
CA ARG A 160 20.08 -10.96 -26.36
C ARG A 160 19.30 -10.20 -27.46
N PRO A 161 19.15 -10.76 -28.65
CA PRO A 161 18.36 -10.12 -29.72
C PRO A 161 16.91 -9.82 -29.34
N GLU A 162 16.34 -10.58 -28.40
CA GLU A 162 14.97 -10.47 -27.91
C GLU A 162 14.80 -9.33 -26.87
N ALA A 163 15.84 -8.57 -26.54
CA ALA A 163 15.82 -7.53 -25.51
C ALA A 163 14.68 -6.53 -25.68
N ASN A 164 14.35 -6.15 -26.92
CA ASN A 164 13.27 -5.19 -27.19
C ASN A 164 11.89 -5.73 -26.78
N VAL A 165 11.63 -7.03 -27.05
CA VAL A 165 10.36 -7.68 -26.63
C VAL A 165 10.25 -7.71 -25.11
N VAL A 166 11.35 -8.08 -24.46
CA VAL A 166 11.40 -8.15 -23.00
C VAL A 166 11.29 -6.76 -22.38
N GLY A 167 11.95 -5.75 -22.96
CA GLY A 167 11.79 -4.34 -22.59
C GLY A 167 10.33 -3.88 -22.69
N ALA A 168 9.62 -4.29 -23.77
CA ALA A 168 8.21 -4.00 -23.93
C ALA A 168 7.34 -4.66 -22.83
N VAL A 169 7.59 -5.93 -22.48
CA VAL A 169 6.88 -6.61 -21.39
C VAL A 169 7.15 -5.90 -20.05
N PHE A 170 8.39 -5.56 -19.76
CA PHE A 170 8.80 -4.87 -18.53
C PHE A 170 8.15 -3.50 -18.41
N VAL A 171 8.33 -2.63 -19.40
CA VAL A 171 7.77 -1.26 -19.37
C VAL A 171 6.25 -1.27 -19.57
N GLY A 172 5.70 -2.22 -20.33
CA GLY A 172 4.26 -2.45 -20.47
C GLY A 172 3.57 -2.74 -19.13
N THR A 173 4.25 -3.45 -18.22
CA THR A 173 3.74 -3.64 -16.87
C THR A 173 3.65 -2.31 -16.11
N TYR A 174 4.61 -1.40 -16.27
CA TYR A 174 4.51 -0.04 -15.67
C TYR A 174 3.42 0.81 -16.30
N VAL A 175 3.14 0.65 -17.60
CA VAL A 175 1.97 1.27 -18.23
C VAL A 175 0.68 0.81 -17.53
N ALA A 176 0.54 -0.50 -17.30
CA ALA A 176 -0.61 -1.06 -16.60
C ALA A 176 -0.73 -0.53 -15.15
N ILE A 177 0.40 -0.47 -14.41
CA ILE A 177 0.48 0.13 -13.07
C ILE A 177 0.03 1.59 -13.11
N ALA A 178 0.51 2.39 -14.07
CA ALA A 178 0.15 3.79 -14.20
C ALA A 178 -1.35 3.99 -14.49
N PHE A 179 -1.96 3.11 -15.30
CA PHE A 179 -3.42 3.12 -15.52
C PHE A 179 -4.18 2.71 -14.26
N ALA A 180 -3.71 1.73 -13.49
CA ALA A 180 -4.32 1.33 -12.23
C ALA A 180 -4.29 2.48 -11.21
N PHE A 181 -3.15 3.17 -11.06
CA PHE A 181 -3.05 4.38 -10.23
C PHE A 181 -3.99 5.50 -10.68
N LYS A 182 -4.08 5.73 -11.99
CA LYS A 182 -5.01 6.73 -12.56
C LYS A 182 -6.46 6.37 -12.24
N GLY A 183 -6.86 5.10 -12.39
CA GLY A 183 -8.20 4.62 -12.06
C GLY A 183 -8.51 4.77 -10.57
N LEU A 184 -7.57 4.35 -9.72
CA LEU A 184 -7.66 4.45 -8.27
C LEU A 184 -7.88 5.91 -7.83
N TRP A 185 -7.02 6.82 -8.27
CA TRP A 185 -7.11 8.23 -7.93
C TRP A 185 -8.34 8.91 -8.52
N HIS A 186 -8.65 8.64 -9.79
CA HIS A 186 -9.83 9.22 -10.44
C HIS A 186 -11.12 8.83 -9.73
N HIS A 187 -11.24 7.56 -9.31
CA HIS A 187 -12.40 7.09 -8.56
C HIS A 187 -12.46 7.75 -7.17
N ALA A 188 -11.35 7.81 -6.46
CA ALA A 188 -11.26 8.38 -5.12
C ALA A 188 -11.56 9.88 -5.09
N SER A 189 -11.02 10.64 -6.06
CA SER A 189 -11.17 12.09 -6.12
C SER A 189 -12.49 12.57 -6.73
N LYS A 190 -13.24 11.67 -7.39
CA LYS A 190 -14.52 12.02 -8.03
C LYS A 190 -15.52 12.51 -7.00
N ASN A 191 -15.89 13.80 -7.11
CA ASN A 191 -16.81 14.50 -6.20
C ASN A 191 -16.34 14.54 -4.72
N GLY A 192 -15.06 14.28 -4.45
CA GLY A 192 -14.50 14.30 -3.10
C GLY A 192 -15.01 13.22 -2.15
N ARG A 193 -15.76 12.21 -2.65
CA ARG A 193 -16.52 11.26 -1.80
C ARG A 193 -15.67 10.42 -0.86
N LEU A 194 -14.47 10.04 -1.30
CA LEU A 194 -13.58 9.17 -0.52
C LEU A 194 -12.46 9.95 0.17
N LEU A 195 -12.31 11.25 -0.15
CA LEU A 195 -11.25 12.09 0.40
C LEU A 195 -11.61 12.61 1.80
N ALA A 196 -10.58 12.90 2.60
CA ALA A 196 -10.73 13.60 3.87
C ALA A 196 -11.24 15.03 3.64
N GLN A 197 -12.06 15.54 4.58
CA GLN A 197 -12.74 16.84 4.44
C GLN A 197 -11.80 18.06 4.42
N ASN A 198 -10.55 17.91 4.91
CA ASN A 198 -9.60 19.02 5.11
C ASN A 198 -8.44 18.98 4.11
N VAL A 199 -8.61 18.36 2.93
CA VAL A 199 -7.57 18.30 1.90
C VAL A 199 -7.57 19.59 1.08
N ASP A 200 -6.38 20.19 0.89
CA ASP A 200 -6.24 21.38 0.05
C ASP A 200 -6.53 21.06 -1.43
N ASP A 201 -7.40 21.82 -2.05
CA ASP A 201 -7.76 21.69 -3.47
C ASP A 201 -6.54 21.77 -4.39
N ARG A 202 -5.50 22.50 -4.00
CA ARG A 202 -4.23 22.59 -4.76
C ARG A 202 -3.49 21.26 -4.77
N GLU A 203 -3.48 20.54 -3.65
CA GLU A 203 -2.86 19.21 -3.56
C GLU A 203 -3.62 18.20 -4.39
N ILE A 204 -4.96 18.21 -4.34
CA ILE A 204 -5.82 17.36 -5.17
C ILE A 204 -5.53 17.61 -6.66
N GLN A 205 -5.44 18.88 -7.08
CA GLN A 205 -5.15 19.24 -8.47
C GLN A 205 -3.76 18.77 -8.92
N GLN A 206 -2.73 18.92 -8.07
CA GLN A 206 -1.38 18.46 -8.38
C GLN A 206 -1.32 16.95 -8.57
N ILE A 207 -1.93 16.20 -7.68
CA ILE A 207 -2.00 14.73 -7.77
C ILE A 207 -2.80 14.31 -9.01
N THR A 208 -3.91 14.98 -9.28
CA THR A 208 -4.75 14.71 -10.46
C THR A 208 -3.97 14.94 -11.75
N MET A 209 -3.19 16.01 -11.84
CA MET A 209 -2.31 16.26 -12.98
C MET A 209 -1.25 15.15 -13.13
N GLN A 210 -0.62 14.76 -12.03
CA GLN A 210 0.38 13.70 -12.03
C GLN A 210 -0.19 12.39 -12.61
N TYR A 211 -1.35 11.92 -12.14
CA TYR A 211 -1.96 10.68 -12.61
C TYR A 211 -2.66 10.82 -13.97
N ARG A 212 -2.99 12.03 -14.40
CA ARG A 212 -3.53 12.28 -15.75
C ARG A 212 -2.47 12.05 -16.82
N PHE A 213 -1.25 12.55 -16.61
CA PHE A 213 -0.16 12.50 -17.60
C PHE A 213 0.77 11.29 -17.40
N GLY A 214 0.79 10.69 -16.21
CA GLY A 214 1.65 9.54 -15.92
C GLY A 214 1.53 8.41 -16.94
N PRO A 215 0.34 7.88 -17.25
CA PRO A 215 0.19 6.80 -18.23
C PRO A 215 0.72 7.15 -19.62
N LEU A 216 0.55 8.40 -20.07
CA LEU A 216 1.07 8.85 -21.37
C LEU A 216 2.62 8.81 -21.41
N MET A 217 3.27 9.25 -20.33
CA MET A 217 4.73 9.22 -20.23
C MET A 217 5.27 7.78 -20.24
N TYR A 218 4.61 6.85 -19.52
CA TYR A 218 4.97 5.43 -19.57
C TYR A 218 4.66 4.79 -20.93
N LEU A 219 3.62 5.24 -21.66
CA LEU A 219 3.37 4.82 -23.05
C LEU A 219 4.49 5.26 -24.00
N VAL A 220 5.07 6.45 -23.79
CA VAL A 220 6.26 6.89 -24.55
C VAL A 220 7.45 5.99 -24.24
N ALA A 221 7.69 5.67 -22.95
CA ALA A 221 8.74 4.75 -22.56
C ALA A 221 8.52 3.35 -23.16
N PHE A 222 7.27 2.87 -23.22
CA PHE A 222 6.90 1.61 -23.87
C PHE A 222 7.19 1.65 -25.38
N ALA A 223 6.82 2.72 -26.09
CA ALA A 223 7.13 2.85 -27.50
C ALA A 223 8.64 2.86 -27.77
N LEU A 224 9.45 3.46 -26.87
CA LEU A 224 10.90 3.47 -26.97
C LEU A 224 11.51 2.07 -26.81
N SER A 225 10.83 1.10 -26.18
CA SER A 225 11.34 -0.26 -26.03
C SER A 225 11.58 -0.98 -27.37
N PHE A 226 10.83 -0.60 -28.41
CA PHE A 226 11.01 -1.13 -29.76
C PHE A 226 12.23 -0.54 -30.50
N VAL A 227 12.77 0.58 -30.01
CA VAL A 227 13.95 1.24 -30.56
C VAL A 227 15.20 0.90 -29.74
N SER A 228 15.12 1.01 -28.42
CA SER A 228 16.22 0.75 -27.49
C SER A 228 15.69 0.41 -26.10
N VAL A 229 15.98 -0.80 -25.65
CA VAL A 229 15.63 -1.26 -24.30
C VAL A 229 16.27 -0.38 -23.22
N GLY A 230 17.55 0.02 -23.43
CA GLY A 230 18.28 0.85 -22.47
C GLY A 230 17.63 2.23 -22.27
N LEU A 231 17.23 2.89 -23.36
CA LEU A 231 16.53 4.18 -23.29
C LEU A 231 15.15 4.03 -22.64
N SER A 232 14.42 2.96 -22.98
CA SER A 232 13.10 2.68 -22.46
C SER A 232 13.13 2.44 -20.93
N VAL A 233 14.01 1.55 -20.46
CA VAL A 233 14.17 1.23 -19.04
C VAL A 233 14.72 2.44 -18.27
N GLY A 234 15.69 3.17 -18.84
CA GLY A 234 16.24 4.39 -18.26
C GLY A 234 15.18 5.49 -18.10
N LEU A 235 14.32 5.69 -19.10
CA LEU A 235 13.19 6.62 -19.00
C LEU A 235 12.17 6.15 -17.95
N CYS A 236 11.84 4.86 -17.93
CA CYS A 236 10.92 4.27 -16.96
C CYS A 236 11.42 4.51 -15.52
N LEU A 237 12.69 4.25 -15.23
CA LEU A 237 13.31 4.52 -13.94
C LEU A 237 13.28 6.02 -13.59
N SER A 238 13.62 6.87 -14.55
CA SER A 238 13.62 8.34 -14.36
C SER A 238 12.22 8.86 -14.02
N LEU A 239 11.18 8.33 -14.68
CA LEU A 239 9.79 8.67 -14.38
C LEU A 239 9.38 8.20 -12.99
N ALA A 240 9.74 6.98 -12.59
CA ALA A 240 9.42 6.46 -11.27
C ALA A 240 10.03 7.34 -10.17
N VAL A 241 11.31 7.68 -10.29
CA VAL A 241 12.00 8.58 -9.34
C VAL A 241 11.38 9.98 -9.36
N PHE A 242 11.11 10.54 -10.54
CA PHE A 242 10.48 11.85 -10.68
C PHE A 242 9.13 11.95 -9.97
N PHE A 243 8.26 10.94 -10.14
CA PHE A 243 6.96 10.91 -9.49
C PHE A 243 7.07 10.66 -7.98
N ALA A 244 8.02 9.87 -7.52
CA ALA A 244 8.28 9.68 -6.09
C ALA A 244 8.78 10.97 -5.41
N VAL A 245 9.70 11.70 -6.04
CA VAL A 245 10.28 12.94 -5.49
C VAL A 245 9.30 14.10 -5.51
N LYS A 246 8.45 14.24 -6.52
CA LYS A 246 7.39 15.27 -6.52
C LYS A 246 6.36 15.09 -5.41
N GLY A 247 6.24 13.88 -4.85
CA GLY A 247 5.50 13.63 -3.62
C GLY A 247 6.18 14.15 -2.34
N TRP A 248 7.47 14.49 -2.39
CA TRP A 248 8.32 14.86 -1.25
C TRP A 248 7.98 16.19 -0.53
N PRO A 249 7.43 17.26 -1.16
CA PRO A 249 7.14 18.51 -0.43
C PRO A 249 6.18 18.33 0.75
N THR A 250 5.27 17.36 0.66
CA THR A 250 4.33 17.04 1.75
C THR A 250 5.00 16.33 2.93
N LEU A 251 6.06 15.55 2.70
CA LEU A 251 6.86 14.92 3.76
C LEU A 251 7.66 15.96 4.57
N ARG A 252 8.10 17.06 3.96
CA ARG A 252 8.78 18.16 4.68
C ARG A 252 7.87 18.82 5.71
N SER A 253 6.59 18.94 5.40
CA SER A 253 5.58 19.50 6.32
C SER A 253 5.28 18.54 7.47
N ALA A 254 5.27 17.23 7.23
CA ALA A 254 5.02 16.22 8.26
C ALA A 254 6.20 16.06 9.24
N VAL A 255 7.45 16.22 8.77
CA VAL A 255 8.65 16.16 9.64
C VAL A 255 8.76 17.38 10.55
N LEU A 256 8.22 18.54 10.14
CA LEU A 256 8.16 19.74 10.99
C LEU A 256 7.05 19.67 12.07
N PHE A 257 6.19 18.66 12.02
CA PHE A 257 5.11 18.45 13.01
C PHE A 257 5.53 17.50 14.15
N PHE A 258 6.78 17.07 14.24
CA PHE A 258 7.30 16.46 15.46
C PHE A 258 7.48 17.57 16.49
N PRO A 259 6.63 17.63 17.56
CA PRO A 259 6.85 18.58 18.63
C PRO A 259 8.22 18.28 19.24
N SER A 260 9.11 19.27 19.16
CA SER A 260 10.35 19.28 19.91
C SER A 260 10.02 19.02 21.38
N PHE A 261 10.37 17.81 21.85
CA PHE A 261 10.41 17.49 23.28
C PHE A 261 11.49 18.38 23.92
N THR A 262 11.16 19.65 24.14
CA THR A 262 11.97 20.51 24.99
C THR A 262 11.73 20.09 26.43
N ARG A 263 12.69 19.33 26.94
CA ARG A 263 12.96 19.03 28.33
C ARG A 263 12.89 20.32 29.15
N LYS A 264 11.79 20.55 29.88
CA LYS A 264 11.79 21.53 30.96
C LYS A 264 12.62 20.95 32.12
N ARG A 265 13.68 21.66 32.46
CA ARG A 265 14.39 21.51 33.74
C ARG A 265 13.53 22.08 34.84
#